data_5ccff42491bfab4aa1fbf762f211b137
#
_entry.id   5ccff42491bfab4aa1fbf762f211b137
#
_cell.length_a   1.000
_cell.length_b   1.000
_cell.length_c   1.000
_cell.angle_alpha   90.00
_cell.angle_beta   90.00
_cell.angle_gamma   90.00
#
_symmetry.space_group_name_H-M   'P 1'
#
loop_
_entity.id
_entity.type
_entity.pdbx_description
1 polymer ?
#
loop_
_entity_poly.entity_id
_entity_poly.type
_entity_poly.pdbx_seq_one_letter_code
_entity_poly.pdbx_strand_id
1 'polypeptide(L)'
;MGCRLSALLGSLALAGLLGCAAPQTERILQSSLARPPIVEIADVPFFPQLDYYCGPASLATVLAWNELEVTPDLLVDEVYTPGREGTFATDILAASRRRGFVAIEISDLKNLLDELEKGRPVLVMQNLALSWFPQWHFAVAVGYDLAGPQLILRSGTERRLLTPLDAFERTWERAESWAIVVLPPDAVPVNTDDTRWLNAIAGLERTGRAQEALTAYRTFQTVFPGHEIAQMGEANVLLALSNYEEAEEVYRRLLSREPGMAEAWNNLAYALHFQGRNAEAIEAAEQAIFSADGADENYRDTLKELTQTLP
;
A
#
# COMPACT_ATOMS: atom_id res chain seq x y z
N MET A 1 -23.44 55.55 6.51
CA MET A 1 -22.76 54.47 7.23
C MET A 1 -23.43 53.10 7.06
N GLY A 2 -24.37 52.92 6.13
CA GLY A 2 -25.15 51.66 5.97
C GLY A 2 -24.69 50.67 4.91
N CYS A 3 -23.74 51.01 4.02
CA CYS A 3 -23.43 50.18 2.84
C CYS A 3 -22.25 49.19 3.03
N ARG A 4 -21.48 49.26 4.12
CA ARG A 4 -20.34 48.35 4.38
C ARG A 4 -20.67 47.10 5.21
N LEU A 5 -21.80 47.11 5.93
CA LEU A 5 -22.20 45.93 6.75
C LEU A 5 -22.87 44.85 5.91
N SER A 6 -23.56 45.19 4.83
CA SER A 6 -24.23 44.20 3.94
C SER A 6 -23.28 43.41 3.10
N ALA A 7 -22.11 43.95 2.75
CA ALA A 7 -21.08 43.22 1.98
C ALA A 7 -20.33 42.16 2.82
N LEU A 8 -20.15 42.40 4.11
CA LEU A 8 -19.49 41.45 5.04
C LEU A 8 -20.39 40.25 5.37
N LEU A 9 -21.71 40.45 5.48
CA LEU A 9 -22.66 39.34 5.72
C LEU A 9 -22.81 38.44 4.49
N GLY A 10 -22.72 38.98 3.27
CA GLY A 10 -22.76 38.20 2.03
C GLY A 10 -21.51 37.31 1.85
N SER A 11 -20.33 37.78 2.25
CA SER A 11 -19.09 37.02 2.17
C SER A 11 -19.01 35.88 3.21
N LEU A 12 -19.60 36.05 4.39
CA LEU A 12 -19.69 35.00 5.40
C LEU A 12 -20.66 33.86 4.99
N ALA A 13 -21.77 34.22 4.31
CA ALA A 13 -22.73 33.22 3.84
C ALA A 13 -22.18 32.34 2.71
N LEU A 14 -21.29 32.86 1.85
CA LEU A 14 -20.68 32.09 0.76
C LEU A 14 -19.58 31.11 1.28
N ALA A 15 -18.88 31.47 2.35
CA ALA A 15 -17.87 30.60 2.97
C ALA A 15 -18.49 29.37 3.68
N GLY A 16 -19.75 29.48 4.13
CA GLY A 16 -20.48 28.38 4.78
C GLY A 16 -20.98 27.29 3.81
N LEU A 17 -21.05 27.55 2.50
CA LEU A 17 -21.54 26.59 1.50
C LEU A 17 -20.43 25.62 0.99
N LEU A 18 -19.18 25.96 1.21
CA LEU A 18 -18.05 25.09 0.79
C LEU A 18 -17.83 23.87 1.70
N GLY A 19 -18.40 23.83 2.89
CA GLY A 19 -18.23 22.75 3.87
C GLY A 19 -19.09 21.51 3.64
N CYS A 20 -20.00 21.52 2.66
CA CYS A 20 -20.93 20.41 2.39
C CYS A 20 -20.72 19.73 1.04
N ALA A 21 -19.69 20.11 0.28
CA ALA A 21 -19.41 19.52 -1.03
C ALA A 21 -18.89 18.07 -0.87
N ALA A 22 -19.34 17.17 -1.76
CA ALA A 22 -18.84 15.81 -1.91
C ALA A 22 -18.50 15.60 -3.40
N PRO A 23 -17.40 16.20 -3.87
CA PRO A 23 -17.10 16.30 -5.30
C PRO A 23 -16.75 14.94 -5.94
N GLN A 24 -16.25 13.98 -5.18
CA GLN A 24 -15.98 12.65 -5.69
C GLN A 24 -17.28 11.87 -5.89
N THR A 25 -18.20 11.94 -4.93
CA THR A 25 -19.54 11.37 -5.05
C THR A 25 -20.29 11.94 -6.26
N GLU A 26 -20.27 13.25 -6.45
CA GLU A 26 -20.91 13.87 -7.61
C GLU A 26 -20.34 13.33 -8.94
N ARG A 27 -19.02 13.20 -9.06
CA ARG A 27 -18.37 12.63 -10.26
C ARG A 27 -18.76 11.18 -10.47
N ILE A 28 -18.81 10.36 -9.42
CA ILE A 28 -19.25 8.96 -9.50
C ILE A 28 -20.70 8.89 -10.01
N LEU A 29 -21.60 9.70 -9.48
CA LEU A 29 -23.01 9.69 -9.88
C LEU A 29 -23.23 10.16 -11.34
N GLN A 30 -22.44 11.13 -11.81
CA GLN A 30 -22.45 11.57 -13.21
C GLN A 30 -21.97 10.49 -14.18
N SER A 31 -21.07 9.61 -13.74
CA SER A 31 -20.51 8.49 -14.52
C SER A 31 -21.13 7.12 -14.17
N SER A 32 -22.20 7.08 -13.41
CA SER A 32 -22.78 5.85 -12.82
C SER A 32 -23.24 4.82 -13.86
N LEU A 33 -23.61 5.25 -15.08
CA LEU A 33 -24.01 4.34 -16.16
C LEU A 33 -22.89 3.40 -16.65
N ALA A 34 -21.63 3.72 -16.35
CA ALA A 34 -20.47 2.90 -16.72
C ALA A 34 -20.13 1.84 -15.66
N ARG A 35 -20.88 1.78 -14.54
CA ARG A 35 -20.65 0.90 -13.40
C ARG A 35 -21.84 -0.01 -13.12
N PRO A 36 -21.62 -1.20 -12.50
CA PRO A 36 -22.70 -1.94 -11.90
C PRO A 36 -23.49 -1.07 -10.91
N PRO A 37 -24.82 -1.05 -10.96
CA PRO A 37 -25.62 -0.21 -10.03
C PRO A 37 -25.50 -0.64 -8.58
N ILE A 38 -25.24 -1.92 -8.34
CA ILE A 38 -25.08 -2.51 -7.00
C ILE A 38 -23.94 -3.51 -7.05
N VAL A 39 -23.05 -3.42 -6.07
CA VAL A 39 -21.99 -4.40 -5.78
C VAL A 39 -22.02 -4.70 -4.30
N GLU A 40 -22.00 -5.96 -3.91
CA GLU A 40 -21.83 -6.37 -2.51
C GLU A 40 -21.06 -7.68 -2.42
N ILE A 41 -19.98 -7.67 -1.67
CA ILE A 41 -19.13 -8.83 -1.34
C ILE A 41 -19.72 -9.44 -0.07
N ALA A 42 -20.74 -10.31 -0.22
CA ALA A 42 -21.58 -10.77 0.89
C ALA A 42 -20.82 -11.59 1.94
N ASP A 43 -19.84 -12.39 1.48
CA ASP A 43 -19.15 -13.38 2.31
C ASP A 43 -17.95 -12.81 3.09
N VAL A 44 -17.70 -11.50 3.00
CA VAL A 44 -16.66 -10.86 3.82
C VAL A 44 -16.92 -11.13 5.29
N PRO A 45 -15.94 -11.68 6.03
CA PRO A 45 -16.05 -11.93 7.46
C PRO A 45 -16.49 -10.69 8.23
N PHE A 46 -17.10 -10.91 9.37
CA PHE A 46 -17.50 -9.81 10.25
C PHE A 46 -17.11 -10.12 11.70
N PHE A 47 -16.30 -9.28 12.27
CA PHE A 47 -15.93 -9.29 13.67
C PHE A 47 -16.60 -8.10 14.36
N PRO A 48 -17.65 -8.30 15.18
CA PRO A 48 -18.28 -7.22 15.92
C PRO A 48 -17.26 -6.51 16.81
N GLN A 49 -17.28 -5.19 16.79
CA GLN A 49 -16.31 -4.37 17.50
C GLN A 49 -16.90 -3.93 18.84
N LEU A 50 -16.18 -4.20 19.91
CA LEU A 50 -16.34 -3.51 21.18
C LEU A 50 -15.58 -2.17 21.12
N ASP A 51 -15.83 -1.28 22.07
CA ASP A 51 -15.20 0.04 22.13
C ASP A 51 -13.67 -0.04 21.95
N TYR A 52 -13.09 0.86 21.14
CA TYR A 52 -11.66 1.01 20.83
C TYR A 52 -10.98 -0.09 19.98
N TYR A 53 -11.68 -1.20 19.66
CA TYR A 53 -11.11 -2.30 18.86
C TYR A 53 -11.42 -2.25 17.36
N CYS A 54 -11.82 -1.08 16.84
CA CYS A 54 -12.15 -0.94 15.42
C CYS A 54 -10.96 -1.26 14.49
N GLY A 55 -9.73 -0.92 14.86
CA GLY A 55 -8.53 -1.24 14.10
C GLY A 55 -8.27 -2.75 13.99
N PRO A 56 -8.07 -3.48 15.12
CA PRO A 56 -7.90 -4.93 15.11
C PRO A 56 -9.01 -5.68 14.38
N ALA A 57 -10.28 -5.30 14.58
CA ALA A 57 -11.43 -5.98 13.96
C ALA A 57 -11.50 -5.74 12.45
N SER A 58 -11.26 -4.50 12.00
CA SER A 58 -11.24 -4.19 10.56
C SER A 58 -10.06 -4.87 9.86
N LEU A 59 -8.88 -4.90 10.50
CA LEU A 59 -7.73 -5.61 9.96
C LEU A 59 -7.98 -7.12 9.89
N ALA A 60 -8.52 -7.74 10.97
CA ALA A 60 -8.89 -9.14 10.95
C ALA A 60 -9.87 -9.47 9.83
N THR A 61 -10.83 -8.58 9.56
CA THR A 61 -11.82 -8.74 8.50
C THR A 61 -11.17 -8.88 7.11
N VAL A 62 -10.24 -7.96 6.76
CA VAL A 62 -9.59 -8.00 5.44
C VAL A 62 -8.52 -9.09 5.33
N LEU A 63 -7.86 -9.46 6.42
CA LEU A 63 -6.92 -10.59 6.45
C LEU A 63 -7.65 -11.93 6.35
N ALA A 64 -8.74 -12.13 7.08
CA ALA A 64 -9.55 -13.34 7.00
C ALA A 64 -10.24 -13.49 5.64
N TRP A 65 -10.59 -12.39 4.97
CA TRP A 65 -11.04 -12.40 3.58
C TRP A 65 -9.97 -12.97 2.62
N ASN A 66 -8.71 -12.71 2.90
CA ASN A 66 -7.56 -13.28 2.17
C ASN A 66 -7.13 -14.66 2.74
N GLU A 67 -8.06 -15.40 3.31
CA GLU A 67 -7.88 -16.80 3.80
C GLU A 67 -6.87 -16.96 4.95
N LEU A 68 -6.46 -15.87 5.61
CA LEU A 68 -5.62 -15.97 6.80
C LEU A 68 -6.48 -16.32 8.02
N GLU A 69 -6.12 -17.38 8.73
CA GLU A 69 -6.73 -17.70 10.02
C GLU A 69 -6.30 -16.68 11.09
N VAL A 70 -7.17 -15.71 11.36
CA VAL A 70 -6.91 -14.61 12.28
C VAL A 70 -8.18 -14.11 12.96
N THR A 71 -8.03 -13.69 14.23
CA THR A 71 -9.09 -13.01 14.99
C THR A 71 -8.59 -11.63 15.45
N PRO A 72 -9.48 -10.70 15.80
CA PRO A 72 -9.08 -9.40 16.34
C PRO A 72 -8.12 -9.50 17.52
N ASP A 73 -8.34 -10.44 18.45
CA ASP A 73 -7.53 -10.62 19.65
C ASP A 73 -6.05 -10.91 19.34
N LEU A 74 -5.78 -11.64 18.23
CA LEU A 74 -4.42 -11.92 17.77
C LEU A 74 -3.69 -10.69 17.20
N LEU A 75 -4.42 -9.60 16.99
CA LEU A 75 -3.91 -8.38 16.38
C LEU A 75 -3.77 -7.23 17.38
N VAL A 76 -4.41 -7.32 18.57
CA VAL A 76 -4.45 -6.23 19.54
C VAL A 76 -3.05 -5.75 19.90
N ASP A 77 -2.14 -6.66 20.27
CA ASP A 77 -0.78 -6.30 20.68
C ASP A 77 0.06 -5.66 19.56
N GLU A 78 -0.36 -5.81 18.31
CA GLU A 78 0.37 -5.30 17.17
C GLU A 78 -0.13 -3.95 16.65
N VAL A 79 -1.43 -3.67 16.81
CA VAL A 79 -2.05 -2.49 16.18
C VAL A 79 -2.80 -1.60 17.17
N TYR A 80 -3.06 -2.05 18.40
CA TYR A 80 -3.73 -1.24 19.39
C TYR A 80 -2.73 -0.51 20.29
N THR A 81 -2.90 0.79 20.46
CA THR A 81 -2.07 1.63 21.31
C THR A 81 -2.87 2.04 22.55
N PRO A 82 -2.63 1.41 23.74
CA PRO A 82 -3.44 1.63 24.94
C PRO A 82 -3.51 3.10 25.39
N GLY A 83 -2.38 3.81 25.34
CA GLY A 83 -2.30 5.23 25.71
C GLY A 83 -3.05 6.20 24.81
N ARG A 84 -3.58 5.72 23.68
CA ARG A 84 -4.39 6.46 22.72
C ARG A 84 -5.80 5.90 22.58
N GLU A 85 -6.10 4.79 23.24
CA GLU A 85 -7.39 4.08 23.10
C GLU A 85 -7.77 3.86 21.64
N GLY A 86 -6.78 3.46 20.80
CA GLY A 86 -7.02 3.35 19.34
C GLY A 86 -5.85 2.75 18.57
N THR A 87 -5.95 2.79 17.26
CA THR A 87 -5.00 2.22 16.30
C THR A 87 -4.51 3.32 15.36
N PHE A 88 -3.22 3.29 14.99
CA PHE A 88 -2.71 4.12 13.93
C PHE A 88 -2.82 3.43 12.56
N ALA A 89 -3.05 4.20 11.51
CA ALA A 89 -3.07 3.72 10.12
C ALA A 89 -1.76 3.02 9.73
N THR A 90 -0.63 3.54 10.22
CA THR A 90 0.71 2.95 10.03
C THR A 90 0.85 1.56 10.64
N ASP A 91 0.20 1.31 11.77
CA ASP A 91 0.25 -0.01 12.43
C ASP A 91 -0.56 -1.05 11.65
N ILE A 92 -1.71 -0.64 11.08
CA ILE A 92 -2.49 -1.47 10.16
C ILE A 92 -1.67 -1.87 8.93
N LEU A 93 -0.99 -0.91 8.29
CA LEU A 93 -0.09 -1.17 7.15
C LEU A 93 1.03 -2.14 7.53
N ALA A 94 1.72 -1.87 8.63
CA ALA A 94 2.84 -2.69 9.08
C ALA A 94 2.39 -4.12 9.45
N ALA A 95 1.25 -4.27 10.12
CA ALA A 95 0.71 -5.57 10.50
C ALA A 95 0.27 -6.39 9.27
N SER A 96 -0.33 -5.77 8.25
CA SER A 96 -0.66 -6.42 6.98
C SER A 96 0.60 -6.98 6.31
N ARG A 97 1.65 -6.15 6.22
CA ARG A 97 2.95 -6.51 5.60
C ARG A 97 3.67 -7.61 6.36
N ARG A 98 3.71 -7.56 7.69
CA ARG A 98 4.30 -8.64 8.52
C ARG A 98 3.63 -10.00 8.31
N ARG A 99 2.39 -10.01 7.81
CA ARG A 99 1.64 -11.24 7.46
C ARG A 99 1.77 -11.66 6.01
N GLY A 100 2.64 -11.00 5.24
CA GLY A 100 2.97 -11.40 3.88
C GLY A 100 2.06 -10.79 2.81
N PHE A 101 1.25 -9.78 3.14
CA PHE A 101 0.35 -9.13 2.19
C PHE A 101 0.94 -7.81 1.66
N VAL A 102 0.62 -7.51 0.40
CA VAL A 102 0.84 -6.20 -0.20
C VAL A 102 -0.30 -5.28 0.22
N ALA A 103 -0.01 -4.28 1.05
CA ALA A 103 -0.99 -3.28 1.50
C ALA A 103 -0.80 -1.99 0.71
N ILE A 104 -1.79 -1.65 -0.13
CA ILE A 104 -1.76 -0.52 -1.06
C ILE A 104 -2.73 0.56 -0.60
N GLU A 105 -2.23 1.78 -0.45
CA GLU A 105 -3.06 2.90 -0.06
C GLU A 105 -3.93 3.40 -1.22
N ILE A 106 -5.18 3.70 -0.91
CA ILE A 106 -6.19 4.28 -1.80
C ILE A 106 -6.61 5.61 -1.20
N SER A 107 -6.68 6.66 -2.02
CA SER A 107 -7.01 8.02 -1.58
C SER A 107 -8.13 8.66 -2.41
N ASP A 108 -8.78 7.92 -3.30
CA ASP A 108 -9.89 8.39 -4.10
C ASP A 108 -11.04 7.39 -4.17
N LEU A 109 -12.27 7.92 -4.23
CA LEU A 109 -13.49 7.12 -4.18
C LEU A 109 -13.65 6.22 -5.41
N LYS A 110 -13.15 6.66 -6.57
CA LYS A 110 -13.23 5.85 -7.80
C LYS A 110 -12.47 4.55 -7.63
N ASN A 111 -11.22 4.61 -7.18
CA ASN A 111 -10.37 3.44 -6.99
C ASN A 111 -10.91 2.52 -5.87
N LEU A 112 -11.50 3.11 -4.81
CA LEU A 112 -12.18 2.34 -3.77
C LEU A 112 -13.33 1.50 -4.38
N LEU A 113 -14.19 2.12 -5.20
CA LEU A 113 -15.30 1.40 -5.84
C LEU A 113 -14.79 0.37 -6.86
N ASP A 114 -13.71 0.67 -7.60
CA ASP A 114 -13.11 -0.25 -8.57
C ASP A 114 -12.59 -1.53 -7.88
N GLU A 115 -12.00 -1.44 -6.67
CA GLU A 115 -11.58 -2.61 -5.89
C GLU A 115 -12.78 -3.43 -5.42
N LEU A 116 -13.87 -2.77 -4.99
CA LEU A 116 -15.12 -3.45 -4.61
C LEU A 116 -15.73 -4.22 -5.79
N GLU A 117 -15.69 -3.66 -7.02
CA GLU A 117 -16.14 -4.32 -8.25
C GLU A 117 -15.32 -5.58 -8.59
N LYS A 118 -14.08 -5.63 -8.12
CA LYS A 118 -13.21 -6.82 -8.24
C LYS A 118 -13.37 -7.83 -7.10
N GLY A 119 -14.35 -7.62 -6.24
CA GLY A 119 -14.58 -8.49 -5.09
C GLY A 119 -13.56 -8.31 -3.97
N ARG A 120 -12.94 -7.14 -3.85
CA ARG A 120 -11.91 -6.85 -2.85
C ARG A 120 -12.42 -5.85 -1.82
N PRO A 121 -12.57 -6.25 -0.55
CA PRO A 121 -12.95 -5.34 0.52
C PRO A 121 -11.83 -4.34 0.80
N VAL A 122 -12.22 -3.11 1.11
CA VAL A 122 -11.28 -2.00 1.36
C VAL A 122 -11.41 -1.55 2.81
N LEU A 123 -10.31 -1.58 3.57
CA LEU A 123 -10.25 -1.04 4.91
C LEU A 123 -10.12 0.48 4.83
N VAL A 124 -11.01 1.20 5.49
CA VAL A 124 -11.12 2.66 5.46
C VAL A 124 -10.98 3.25 6.86
N MET A 125 -10.42 4.45 6.96
CA MET A 125 -10.42 5.25 8.18
C MET A 125 -11.32 6.47 8.00
N GLN A 126 -12.16 6.76 8.98
CA GLN A 126 -13.07 7.91 8.99
C GLN A 126 -12.84 8.76 10.23
N ASN A 127 -13.07 10.06 10.13
CA ASN A 127 -13.29 10.90 11.30
C ASN A 127 -14.79 11.19 11.39
N LEU A 128 -15.46 10.49 12.32
CA LEU A 128 -16.91 10.58 12.49
C LEU A 128 -17.38 11.88 13.19
N ALA A 129 -16.43 12.65 13.74
CA ALA A 129 -16.73 13.92 14.39
C ALA A 129 -16.14 15.12 13.63
N LEU A 130 -15.78 16.19 14.33
CA LEU A 130 -15.28 17.42 13.75
C LEU A 130 -13.75 17.38 13.59
N SER A 131 -13.19 18.11 12.63
CA SER A 131 -11.73 18.14 12.40
C SER A 131 -10.93 18.61 13.62
N TRP A 132 -11.50 19.51 14.44
CA TRP A 132 -10.86 20.02 15.66
C TRP A 132 -11.15 19.20 16.92
N PHE A 133 -12.07 18.22 16.83
CA PHE A 133 -12.36 17.23 17.89
C PHE A 133 -12.63 15.88 17.20
N PRO A 134 -11.58 15.17 16.76
CA PRO A 134 -11.73 13.99 15.92
C PRO A 134 -12.21 12.76 16.70
N GLN A 135 -13.04 11.96 16.05
CA GLN A 135 -13.39 10.61 16.46
C GLN A 135 -12.99 9.64 15.35
N TRP A 136 -11.81 9.07 15.47
CA TRP A 136 -11.26 8.14 14.50
C TRP A 136 -11.96 6.80 14.54
N HIS A 137 -12.27 6.26 13.38
CA HIS A 137 -12.97 4.99 13.25
C HIS A 137 -12.49 4.23 12.02
N PHE A 138 -12.19 2.95 12.21
CA PHE A 138 -11.89 2.02 11.12
C PHE A 138 -13.12 1.18 10.79
N ALA A 139 -13.36 0.98 9.50
CA ALA A 139 -14.40 0.14 8.96
C ALA A 139 -13.91 -0.58 7.69
N VAL A 140 -14.68 -1.54 7.19
CA VAL A 140 -14.36 -2.23 5.94
C VAL A 140 -15.50 -2.00 4.95
N ALA A 141 -15.19 -1.33 3.82
CA ALA A 141 -16.11 -1.21 2.70
C ALA A 141 -16.20 -2.56 1.98
N VAL A 142 -17.42 -3.04 1.78
CA VAL A 142 -17.71 -4.35 1.19
C VAL A 142 -18.65 -4.26 0.00
N GLY A 143 -19.10 -3.06 -0.36
CA GLY A 143 -19.99 -2.87 -1.50
C GLY A 143 -20.55 -1.46 -1.55
N TYR A 144 -21.35 -1.21 -2.58
CA TYR A 144 -22.09 0.03 -2.78
C TYR A 144 -23.41 -0.20 -3.50
N ASP A 145 -24.33 0.75 -3.36
CA ASP A 145 -25.56 0.87 -4.14
C ASP A 145 -25.64 2.30 -4.72
N LEU A 146 -25.62 2.43 -6.05
CA LEU A 146 -25.70 3.73 -6.72
C LEU A 146 -27.14 4.17 -7.01
N ALA A 147 -28.14 3.27 -6.88
CA ALA A 147 -29.54 3.64 -7.03
C ALA A 147 -30.03 4.47 -5.82
N GLY A 148 -29.58 4.09 -4.61
CA GLY A 148 -29.75 4.92 -3.43
C GLY A 148 -28.38 5.29 -2.86
N PRO A 149 -27.62 6.24 -3.43
CA PRO A 149 -26.17 6.37 -3.32
C PRO A 149 -25.61 6.09 -1.94
N GLN A 150 -25.17 4.87 -1.70
CA GLN A 150 -24.73 4.38 -0.39
C GLN A 150 -23.50 3.49 -0.52
N LEU A 151 -22.62 3.53 0.47
CA LEU A 151 -21.55 2.57 0.69
C LEU A 151 -22.02 1.54 1.72
N ILE A 152 -21.65 0.28 1.52
CA ILE A 152 -21.96 -0.83 2.42
C ILE A 152 -20.71 -1.15 3.23
N LEU A 153 -20.80 -1.02 4.56
CA LEU A 153 -19.67 -1.18 5.48
C LEU A 153 -19.88 -2.35 6.46
N ARG A 154 -18.79 -3.00 6.84
CA ARG A 154 -18.65 -3.71 8.11
C ARG A 154 -18.12 -2.71 9.14
N SER A 155 -18.90 -2.33 10.14
CA SER A 155 -18.56 -1.22 11.04
C SER A 155 -19.22 -1.37 12.40
N GLY A 156 -18.45 -1.23 13.46
CA GLY A 156 -18.96 -1.34 14.83
C GLY A 156 -19.64 -2.69 15.09
N THR A 157 -20.88 -2.65 15.53
CA THR A 157 -21.73 -3.84 15.74
C THR A 157 -22.57 -4.17 14.52
N GLU A 158 -22.49 -3.38 13.45
CA GLU A 158 -23.32 -3.50 12.26
C GLU A 158 -22.58 -4.28 11.15
N ARG A 159 -23.07 -5.50 10.88
CA ARG A 159 -22.54 -6.33 9.78
C ARG A 159 -22.78 -5.69 8.41
N ARG A 160 -23.82 -4.88 8.26
CA ARG A 160 -24.23 -4.25 7.02
C ARG A 160 -24.72 -2.83 7.28
N LEU A 161 -23.78 -1.94 7.59
CA LEU A 161 -24.08 -0.53 7.75
C LEU A 161 -24.19 0.15 6.39
N LEU A 162 -25.33 0.77 6.11
CA LEU A 162 -25.55 1.58 4.91
C LEU A 162 -25.21 3.03 5.24
N THR A 163 -24.25 3.59 4.56
CA THR A 163 -23.80 4.98 4.75
C THR A 163 -24.00 5.76 3.45
N PRO A 164 -24.75 6.88 3.44
CA PRO A 164 -24.85 7.73 2.26
C PRO A 164 -23.46 8.09 1.73
N LEU A 165 -23.27 7.99 0.41
CA LEU A 165 -21.94 8.09 -0.21
C LEU A 165 -21.28 9.45 0.02
N ASP A 166 -22.08 10.52 -0.01
CA ASP A 166 -21.66 11.89 0.30
C ASP A 166 -21.28 12.09 1.79
N ALA A 167 -21.99 11.41 2.70
CA ALA A 167 -21.66 11.44 4.13
C ALA A 167 -20.35 10.65 4.39
N PHE A 168 -20.18 9.50 3.74
CA PHE A 168 -18.93 8.74 3.79
C PHE A 168 -17.76 9.59 3.28
N GLU A 169 -17.86 10.18 2.08
CA GLU A 169 -16.80 11.01 1.51
C GLU A 169 -16.35 12.11 2.50
N ARG A 170 -17.29 12.84 3.10
CA ARG A 170 -16.97 13.91 4.07
C ARG A 170 -16.26 13.39 5.34
N THR A 171 -16.66 12.23 5.85
CA THR A 171 -16.01 11.64 7.04
C THR A 171 -14.64 11.05 6.69
N TRP A 172 -14.50 10.53 5.50
CA TRP A 172 -13.27 9.97 4.95
C TRP A 172 -12.25 11.07 4.59
N GLU A 173 -12.69 12.17 3.95
CA GLU A 173 -11.83 13.33 3.69
C GLU A 173 -11.27 13.96 4.97
N ARG A 174 -12.06 13.98 6.06
CA ARG A 174 -11.54 14.42 7.37
C ARG A 174 -10.49 13.47 7.96
N ALA A 175 -10.37 12.29 7.41
CA ALA A 175 -9.33 11.30 7.70
C ALA A 175 -8.30 11.21 6.55
N GLU A 176 -8.07 12.33 5.84
CA GLU A 176 -7.11 12.44 4.72
C GLU A 176 -7.38 11.45 3.59
N SER A 177 -8.64 11.01 3.46
CA SER A 177 -9.07 9.99 2.50
C SER A 177 -8.23 8.69 2.58
N TRP A 178 -7.83 8.31 3.79
CA TRP A 178 -7.01 7.13 3.98
C TRP A 178 -7.83 5.84 3.88
N ALA A 179 -7.39 4.96 3.02
CA ALA A 179 -7.89 3.60 2.90
C ALA A 179 -6.77 2.68 2.40
N ILE A 180 -6.92 1.38 2.62
CA ILE A 180 -6.04 0.37 2.04
C ILE A 180 -6.82 -0.80 1.44
N VAL A 181 -6.31 -1.33 0.34
CA VAL A 181 -6.59 -2.70 -0.10
C VAL A 181 -5.45 -3.60 0.34
N VAL A 182 -5.79 -4.76 0.90
CA VAL A 182 -4.82 -5.79 1.32
C VAL A 182 -4.90 -6.95 0.34
N LEU A 183 -3.79 -7.23 -0.34
CA LEU A 183 -3.74 -8.17 -1.45
C LEU A 183 -2.69 -9.26 -1.19
N PRO A 184 -2.92 -10.51 -1.62
CA PRO A 184 -1.85 -11.49 -1.74
C PRO A 184 -0.79 -11.00 -2.74
N PRO A 185 0.48 -11.46 -2.60
CA PRO A 185 1.59 -10.98 -3.42
C PRO A 185 1.45 -11.21 -4.92
N ASP A 186 0.67 -12.20 -5.33
CA ASP A 186 0.39 -12.57 -6.72
C ASP A 186 -0.82 -11.85 -7.33
N ALA A 187 -1.48 -10.96 -6.57
CA ALA A 187 -2.64 -10.21 -7.05
C ALA A 187 -2.23 -8.88 -7.68
N VAL A 188 -2.78 -8.59 -8.86
CA VAL A 188 -2.62 -7.30 -9.53
C VAL A 188 -3.64 -6.30 -9.01
N PRO A 189 -3.25 -5.15 -8.46
CA PRO A 189 -4.17 -4.11 -7.97
C PRO A 189 -4.92 -3.44 -9.13
N VAL A 190 -6.05 -2.79 -8.81
CA VAL A 190 -6.83 -2.05 -9.80
C VAL A 190 -6.35 -0.61 -9.88
N ASN A 191 -6.10 -0.11 -11.11
CA ASN A 191 -5.78 1.31 -11.39
C ASN A 191 -4.69 1.92 -10.49
N THR A 192 -3.75 1.11 -10.03
CA THR A 192 -2.63 1.58 -9.22
C THR A 192 -1.48 1.99 -10.13
N ASP A 193 -0.89 3.16 -9.87
CA ASP A 193 0.34 3.58 -10.53
C ASP A 193 1.53 2.71 -10.07
N ASP A 194 2.56 2.66 -10.89
CA ASP A 194 3.77 1.88 -10.67
C ASP A 194 4.46 2.24 -9.34
N THR A 195 4.59 3.52 -9.06
CA THR A 195 5.27 4.05 -7.87
C THR A 195 4.58 3.61 -6.58
N ARG A 196 3.26 3.72 -6.52
CA ARG A 196 2.47 3.34 -5.33
C ARG A 196 2.55 1.83 -5.08
N TRP A 197 2.46 1.04 -6.14
CA TRP A 197 2.55 -0.42 -6.03
C TRP A 197 3.96 -0.86 -5.62
N LEU A 198 5.02 -0.32 -6.22
CA LEU A 198 6.40 -0.59 -5.82
C LEU A 198 6.67 -0.20 -4.37
N ASN A 199 6.17 0.95 -3.91
CA ASN A 199 6.31 1.36 -2.51
C ASN A 199 5.64 0.36 -1.54
N ALA A 200 4.49 -0.21 -1.94
CA ALA A 200 3.82 -1.24 -1.16
C ALA A 200 4.65 -2.54 -1.10
N ILE A 201 5.23 -2.97 -2.23
CA ILE A 201 6.11 -4.15 -2.32
C ILE A 201 7.39 -3.95 -1.49
N ALA A 202 8.06 -2.81 -1.65
CA ALA A 202 9.24 -2.47 -0.85
C ALA A 202 8.90 -2.39 0.66
N GLY A 203 7.67 -1.97 0.99
CA GLY A 203 7.17 -2.02 2.35
C GLY A 203 7.02 -3.44 2.89
N LEU A 204 6.60 -4.39 2.06
CA LEU A 204 6.53 -5.81 2.40
C LEU A 204 7.93 -6.41 2.58
N GLU A 205 8.85 -6.15 1.66
CA GLU A 205 10.26 -6.58 1.72
C GLU A 205 10.92 -6.18 3.05
N ARG A 206 10.77 -4.90 3.46
CA ARG A 206 11.32 -4.40 4.72
C ARG A 206 10.83 -5.10 5.99
N THR A 207 9.74 -5.87 5.91
CA THR A 207 9.27 -6.69 7.05
C THR A 207 9.90 -8.08 7.11
N GLY A 208 10.87 -8.39 6.26
CA GLY A 208 11.55 -9.67 6.19
C GLY A 208 10.76 -10.75 5.44
N ARG A 209 9.70 -10.38 4.73
CA ARG A 209 8.86 -11.27 3.92
C ARG A 209 9.45 -11.41 2.50
N ALA A 210 10.67 -11.91 2.43
CA ALA A 210 11.45 -11.96 1.18
C ALA A 210 10.76 -12.81 0.09
N GLN A 211 10.21 -13.98 0.43
CA GLN A 211 9.57 -14.83 -0.56
C GLN A 211 8.29 -14.21 -1.13
N GLU A 212 7.50 -13.58 -0.27
CA GLU A 212 6.29 -12.85 -0.67
C GLU A 212 6.64 -11.59 -1.48
N ALA A 213 7.70 -10.88 -1.11
CA ALA A 213 8.20 -9.74 -1.88
C ALA A 213 8.69 -10.15 -3.27
N LEU A 214 9.41 -11.28 -3.37
CA LEU A 214 9.83 -11.84 -4.67
C LEU A 214 8.62 -12.11 -5.58
N THR A 215 7.58 -12.76 -5.03
CA THR A 215 6.34 -13.01 -5.76
C THR A 215 5.70 -11.69 -6.22
N ALA A 216 5.64 -10.68 -5.34
CA ALA A 216 5.05 -9.39 -5.66
C ALA A 216 5.85 -8.61 -6.72
N TYR A 217 7.18 -8.62 -6.69
CA TYR A 217 8.01 -8.02 -7.74
C TYR A 217 7.81 -8.70 -9.11
N ARG A 218 7.71 -10.03 -9.13
CA ARG A 218 7.41 -10.79 -10.34
C ARG A 218 6.02 -10.49 -10.88
N THR A 219 5.01 -10.42 -10.00
CA THR A 219 3.64 -10.02 -10.35
C THR A 219 3.61 -8.61 -10.93
N PHE A 220 4.30 -7.66 -10.31
CA PHE A 220 4.42 -6.29 -10.81
C PHE A 220 4.96 -6.26 -12.25
N GLN A 221 6.00 -7.04 -12.54
CA GLN A 221 6.65 -7.07 -13.85
C GLN A 221 5.78 -7.73 -14.95
N THR A 222 4.71 -8.45 -14.59
CA THR A 222 3.71 -8.90 -15.59
C THR A 222 2.94 -7.74 -16.19
N VAL A 223 2.79 -6.63 -15.44
CA VAL A 223 2.07 -5.41 -15.85
C VAL A 223 3.03 -4.35 -16.38
N PHE A 224 4.19 -4.22 -15.73
CA PHE A 224 5.24 -3.24 -16.08
C PHE A 224 6.56 -3.97 -16.44
N PRO A 225 6.60 -4.64 -17.60
CA PRO A 225 7.78 -5.42 -17.98
C PRO A 225 9.00 -4.53 -18.16
N GLY A 226 10.09 -4.95 -17.54
CA GLY A 226 11.36 -4.25 -17.68
C GLY A 226 11.52 -3.02 -16.79
N HIS A 227 10.66 -2.80 -15.82
CA HIS A 227 10.79 -1.71 -14.87
C HIS A 227 12.03 -1.89 -13.99
N GLU A 228 12.98 -0.93 -14.06
CA GLU A 228 14.31 -1.03 -13.48
C GLU A 228 14.30 -1.24 -11.97
N ILE A 229 13.52 -0.43 -11.23
CA ILE A 229 13.42 -0.55 -9.77
C ILE A 229 12.82 -1.90 -9.36
N ALA A 230 11.85 -2.42 -10.11
CA ALA A 230 11.26 -3.73 -9.83
C ALA A 230 12.24 -4.87 -10.08
N GLN A 231 13.07 -4.78 -11.13
CA GLN A 231 14.13 -5.75 -11.42
C GLN A 231 15.24 -5.69 -10.36
N MET A 232 15.64 -4.49 -9.94
CA MET A 232 16.59 -4.32 -8.85
C MET A 232 16.05 -4.96 -7.56
N GLY A 233 14.79 -4.67 -7.20
CA GLY A 233 14.14 -5.28 -6.03
C GLY A 233 14.05 -6.81 -6.14
N GLU A 234 13.65 -7.37 -7.29
CA GLU A 234 13.65 -8.82 -7.52
C GLU A 234 15.05 -9.42 -7.30
N ALA A 235 16.08 -8.83 -7.91
CA ALA A 235 17.45 -9.34 -7.80
C ALA A 235 17.99 -9.24 -6.37
N ASN A 236 17.72 -8.14 -5.66
CA ASN A 236 18.13 -7.96 -4.27
C ASN A 236 17.46 -9.00 -3.35
N VAL A 237 16.19 -9.28 -3.56
CA VAL A 237 15.45 -10.30 -2.79
C VAL A 237 15.98 -11.71 -3.11
N LEU A 238 16.27 -12.02 -4.36
CA LEU A 238 16.88 -13.28 -4.76
C LEU A 238 18.26 -13.47 -4.09
N LEU A 239 19.07 -12.43 -4.09
CA LEU A 239 20.37 -12.44 -3.39
C LEU A 239 20.19 -12.71 -1.88
N ALA A 240 19.24 -12.04 -1.24
CA ALA A 240 18.92 -12.23 0.17
C ALA A 240 18.41 -13.65 0.49
N LEU A 241 17.71 -14.27 -0.46
CA LEU A 241 17.23 -15.67 -0.38
C LEU A 241 18.32 -16.70 -0.75
N SER A 242 19.54 -16.26 -1.04
CA SER A 242 20.66 -17.10 -1.50
C SER A 242 20.41 -17.78 -2.85
N ASN A 243 19.49 -17.29 -3.65
CA ASN A 243 19.23 -17.73 -5.02
C ASN A 243 20.19 -17.00 -5.99
N TYR A 244 21.48 -17.25 -5.86
CA TYR A 244 22.54 -16.45 -6.46
C TYR A 244 22.55 -16.49 -7.98
N GLU A 245 22.27 -17.65 -8.58
CA GLU A 245 22.21 -17.83 -10.04
C GLU A 245 21.06 -17.02 -10.65
N GLU A 246 19.88 -17.08 -10.04
CA GLU A 246 18.73 -16.28 -10.52
C GLU A 246 18.97 -14.77 -10.31
N ALA A 247 19.57 -14.38 -9.17
CA ALA A 247 19.96 -12.99 -8.90
C ALA A 247 20.92 -12.46 -9.99
N GLU A 248 21.95 -13.25 -10.33
CA GLU A 248 22.89 -12.92 -11.41
C GLU A 248 22.18 -12.69 -12.75
N GLU A 249 21.24 -13.59 -13.13
CA GLU A 249 20.50 -13.45 -14.37
C GLU A 249 19.70 -12.13 -14.43
N VAL A 250 19.07 -11.75 -13.32
CA VAL A 250 18.30 -10.52 -13.24
C VAL A 250 19.22 -9.29 -13.27
N TYR A 251 20.33 -9.28 -12.51
CA TYR A 251 21.30 -8.18 -12.54
C TYR A 251 21.91 -8.01 -13.93
N ARG A 252 22.33 -9.08 -14.60
CA ARG A 252 22.90 -9.00 -15.96
C ARG A 252 21.88 -8.47 -16.97
N ARG A 253 20.61 -8.89 -16.86
CA ARG A 253 19.52 -8.37 -17.70
C ARG A 253 19.29 -6.87 -17.48
N LEU A 254 19.34 -6.41 -16.24
CA LEU A 254 19.23 -4.99 -15.87
C LEU A 254 20.42 -4.20 -16.43
N LEU A 255 21.64 -4.67 -16.19
CA LEU A 255 22.89 -4.03 -16.63
C LEU A 255 23.07 -4.01 -18.15
N SER A 256 22.43 -4.93 -18.89
CA SER A 256 22.43 -4.88 -20.36
C SER A 256 21.67 -3.66 -20.92
N ARG A 257 20.77 -3.09 -20.15
CA ARG A 257 20.01 -1.86 -20.51
C ARG A 257 20.56 -0.64 -19.82
N GLU A 258 20.97 -0.78 -18.56
CA GLU A 258 21.47 0.28 -17.69
C GLU A 258 22.89 -0.04 -17.21
N PRO A 259 23.90 0.01 -18.12
CA PRO A 259 25.28 -0.38 -17.79
C PRO A 259 25.96 0.53 -16.78
N GLY A 260 25.42 1.73 -16.54
CA GLY A 260 25.92 2.70 -15.55
C GLY A 260 25.42 2.49 -14.12
N MET A 261 24.61 1.45 -13.85
CA MET A 261 23.99 1.24 -12.54
C MET A 261 24.99 0.60 -11.57
N ALA A 262 25.75 1.41 -10.83
CA ALA A 262 26.80 0.99 -9.92
C ALA A 262 26.30 0.02 -8.84
N GLU A 263 25.10 0.25 -8.27
CA GLU A 263 24.48 -0.63 -7.28
C GLU A 263 24.24 -2.04 -7.83
N ALA A 264 23.75 -2.15 -9.07
CA ALA A 264 23.52 -3.44 -9.71
C ALA A 264 24.83 -4.21 -9.95
N TRP A 265 25.90 -3.51 -10.36
CA TRP A 265 27.24 -4.11 -10.47
C TRP A 265 27.78 -4.61 -9.13
N ASN A 266 27.62 -3.79 -8.07
CA ASN A 266 28.04 -4.17 -6.72
C ASN A 266 27.32 -5.42 -6.21
N ASN A 267 26.01 -5.49 -6.41
CA ASN A 267 25.21 -6.62 -5.94
C ASN A 267 25.42 -7.88 -6.81
N LEU A 268 25.70 -7.70 -8.11
CA LEU A 268 26.17 -8.77 -8.98
C LEU A 268 27.49 -9.36 -8.49
N ALA A 269 28.41 -8.51 -7.99
CA ALA A 269 29.68 -8.99 -7.43
C ALA A 269 29.45 -9.94 -6.25
N TYR A 270 28.53 -9.60 -5.33
CA TYR A 270 28.16 -10.54 -4.25
C TYR A 270 27.51 -11.81 -4.77
N ALA A 271 26.59 -11.74 -5.73
CA ALA A 271 25.97 -12.92 -6.31
C ALA A 271 26.99 -13.88 -6.92
N LEU A 272 27.99 -13.34 -7.64
CA LEU A 272 29.09 -14.12 -8.23
C LEU A 272 30.04 -14.70 -7.16
N HIS A 273 30.36 -13.92 -6.14
CA HIS A 273 31.21 -14.35 -5.03
C HIS A 273 30.59 -15.55 -4.30
N PHE A 274 29.33 -15.48 -3.94
CA PHE A 274 28.63 -16.58 -3.26
C PHE A 274 28.47 -17.84 -4.13
N GLN A 275 28.62 -17.72 -5.46
CA GLN A 275 28.74 -18.84 -6.38
C GLN A 275 30.18 -19.38 -6.49
N GLY A 276 31.17 -18.78 -5.79
CA GLY A 276 32.58 -19.15 -5.88
C GLY A 276 33.31 -18.59 -7.13
N ARG A 277 32.67 -17.74 -7.91
CA ARG A 277 33.21 -17.13 -9.14
C ARG A 277 33.96 -15.84 -8.84
N ASN A 278 35.00 -15.97 -8.00
CA ASN A 278 35.68 -14.82 -7.39
C ASN A 278 36.34 -13.87 -8.41
N ALA A 279 36.87 -14.38 -9.53
CA ALA A 279 37.48 -13.50 -10.54
C ALA A 279 36.43 -12.59 -11.19
N GLU A 280 35.26 -13.13 -11.54
CA GLU A 280 34.17 -12.35 -12.12
C GLU A 280 33.53 -11.42 -11.09
N ALA A 281 33.49 -11.82 -9.80
CA ALA A 281 33.03 -10.96 -8.71
C ALA A 281 33.90 -9.71 -8.56
N ILE A 282 35.21 -9.85 -8.66
CA ILE A 282 36.16 -8.71 -8.63
C ILE A 282 35.93 -7.79 -9.83
N GLU A 283 35.81 -8.34 -11.04
CA GLU A 283 35.53 -7.56 -12.25
C GLU A 283 34.20 -6.76 -12.10
N ALA A 284 33.17 -7.38 -11.55
CA ALA A 284 31.89 -6.69 -11.30
C ALA A 284 32.03 -5.57 -10.25
N ALA A 285 32.80 -5.78 -9.17
CA ALA A 285 33.05 -4.75 -8.16
C ALA A 285 33.86 -3.58 -8.72
N GLU A 286 34.84 -3.83 -9.62
CA GLU A 286 35.55 -2.79 -10.33
C GLU A 286 34.65 -1.96 -11.24
N GLN A 287 33.69 -2.61 -11.92
CA GLN A 287 32.66 -1.93 -12.73
C GLN A 287 31.74 -1.07 -11.87
N ALA A 288 31.41 -1.50 -10.65
CA ALA A 288 30.62 -0.67 -9.71
C ALA A 288 31.37 0.63 -9.36
N ILE A 289 32.65 0.53 -9.04
CA ILE A 289 33.51 1.69 -8.74
C ILE A 289 33.60 2.63 -9.97
N PHE A 290 33.82 2.06 -11.16
CA PHE A 290 33.88 2.83 -12.40
C PHE A 290 32.58 3.57 -12.69
N SER A 291 31.43 2.89 -12.55
CA SER A 291 30.11 3.45 -12.79
C SER A 291 29.72 4.54 -11.80
N ALA A 292 30.30 4.54 -10.59
CA ALA A 292 30.12 5.58 -9.56
C ALA A 292 31.15 6.70 -9.63
N ASP A 293 31.91 6.85 -10.73
CA ASP A 293 33.02 7.81 -10.87
C ASP A 293 34.06 7.73 -9.72
N GLY A 294 34.17 6.56 -9.10
CA GLY A 294 35.09 6.31 -7.98
C GLY A 294 34.73 7.05 -6.67
N ALA A 295 33.55 7.68 -6.58
CA ALA A 295 33.24 8.57 -5.45
C ALA A 295 32.69 7.81 -4.22
N ASP A 296 32.08 6.63 -4.40
CA ASP A 296 31.45 5.88 -3.31
C ASP A 296 32.45 4.92 -2.62
N GLU A 297 32.66 5.11 -1.32
CA GLU A 297 33.54 4.30 -0.49
C GLU A 297 32.99 2.87 -0.30
N ASN A 298 31.67 2.69 -0.29
CA ASN A 298 31.05 1.36 -0.12
C ASN A 298 31.47 0.39 -1.21
N TYR A 299 31.56 0.82 -2.48
CA TYR A 299 31.99 -0.06 -3.59
C TYR A 299 33.47 -0.42 -3.51
N ARG A 300 34.32 0.46 -2.98
CA ARG A 300 35.73 0.14 -2.70
C ARG A 300 35.87 -0.86 -1.56
N ASP A 301 35.05 -0.74 -0.53
CA ASP A 301 35.05 -1.69 0.58
C ASP A 301 34.58 -3.06 0.12
N THR A 302 33.58 -3.16 -0.76
CA THR A 302 33.17 -4.42 -1.41
C THR A 302 34.34 -5.06 -2.16
N LEU A 303 35.05 -4.31 -3.02
CA LEU A 303 36.22 -4.82 -3.74
C LEU A 303 37.32 -5.34 -2.80
N LYS A 304 37.58 -4.60 -1.72
CA LYS A 304 38.57 -4.97 -0.71
C LYS A 304 38.15 -6.25 0.04
N GLU A 305 36.89 -6.37 0.41
CA GLU A 305 36.34 -7.57 1.05
C GLU A 305 36.53 -8.81 0.15
N LEU A 306 36.10 -8.71 -1.12
CA LEU A 306 36.20 -9.78 -2.10
C LEU A 306 37.64 -10.22 -2.37
N THR A 307 38.60 -9.27 -2.36
CA THR A 307 40.03 -9.58 -2.58
C THR A 307 40.69 -10.21 -1.35
N GLN A 308 40.23 -9.94 -0.13
CA GLN A 308 40.80 -10.50 1.11
C GLN A 308 40.30 -11.94 1.40
N THR A 309 39.14 -12.34 0.84
CA THR A 309 38.56 -13.67 0.98
C THR A 309 39.16 -14.70 0.01
N LEU A 310 40.08 -14.27 -0.85
CA LEU A 310 40.84 -15.19 -1.71
C LEU A 310 41.88 -15.98 -0.89
N PRO A 311 41.96 -17.32 -1.05
CA PRO A 311 42.93 -18.15 -0.35
C PRO A 311 44.38 -17.87 -0.77
#